data_70c9e36a5240943b5ee018376b66fc64
#
_entry.id   70c9e36a5240943b5ee018376b66fc64
#
_cell.length_a   1.000
_cell.length_b   1.000
_cell.length_c   1.000
_cell.angle_alpha   90.00
_cell.angle_beta   90.00
_cell.angle_gamma   90.00
#
_symmetry.space_group_name_H-M   'P 1'
#
loop_
_entity.id
_entity.type
_entity.pdbx_description
1 polymer ?
#
loop_
_entity_poly.entity_id
_entity_poly.type
_entity_poly.pdbx_seq_one_letter_code
_entity_poly.pdbx_strand_id
1 'polypeptide(L)'
;VCVLFLVGVFSINSVCGETLSEYRENLYDLFIQQKIPQWGAVLSKMSADKSCGTLEGRHEILCGYYGLVGHLVDKKKKDEAQTYLKTALALSENYRKMYPNDARFKALHANLIGLKIALSPMRAATLASGMLSSAREAYKLAPGDSWVSILYGNILFYMPGIFGGDKEEGLECYQRARRGMEKDILTNGHHWLYVQLLVTIGVVYEKSERYEQALAMYKTIMEKYPEYGFVKNTSYPRALKAMQQKQ
;
A
#
# COMPACT_ATOMS: atom_id res chain seq x y z
N VAL A 1 -41.43 -14.74 -56.38
CA VAL A 1 -41.53 -14.19 -55.04
C VAL A 1 -40.28 -14.63 -54.26
N CYS A 2 -39.27 -13.79 -54.24
CA CYS A 2 -38.07 -14.03 -53.43
C CYS A 2 -38.25 -13.36 -52.06
N VAL A 3 -38.23 -14.16 -50.99
CA VAL A 3 -38.23 -13.67 -49.62
C VAL A 3 -36.80 -13.63 -49.16
N LEU A 4 -36.22 -12.42 -49.01
CA LEU A 4 -34.90 -12.16 -48.40
C LEU A 4 -35.06 -12.21 -46.88
N PHE A 5 -34.47 -13.24 -46.23
CA PHE A 5 -34.26 -13.26 -44.78
C PHE A 5 -33.04 -12.40 -44.43
N LEU A 6 -33.30 -11.24 -43.87
CA LEU A 6 -32.28 -10.44 -43.18
C LEU A 6 -31.97 -11.10 -41.86
N VAL A 7 -30.81 -11.80 -41.78
CA VAL A 7 -30.25 -12.26 -40.54
C VAL A 7 -29.55 -11.06 -39.89
N GLY A 8 -30.21 -10.48 -38.90
CA GLY A 8 -29.62 -9.47 -38.06
C GLY A 8 -28.51 -10.10 -37.18
N VAL A 9 -27.25 -9.77 -37.49
CA VAL A 9 -26.11 -10.10 -36.63
C VAL A 9 -26.21 -9.15 -35.43
N PHE A 10 -26.79 -9.63 -34.34
CA PHE A 10 -26.62 -9.00 -33.03
C PHE A 10 -25.19 -9.20 -32.60
N SER A 11 -24.35 -8.17 -32.80
CA SER A 11 -23.03 -8.08 -32.12
C SER A 11 -23.31 -7.95 -30.63
N ILE A 12 -23.17 -9.04 -29.92
CA ILE A 12 -23.07 -9.05 -28.46
C ILE A 12 -21.73 -8.38 -28.16
N ASN A 13 -21.73 -7.08 -27.91
CA ASN A 13 -20.64 -6.42 -27.25
C ASN A 13 -20.57 -7.02 -25.83
N SER A 14 -19.74 -8.03 -25.65
CA SER A 14 -19.30 -8.45 -24.33
C SER A 14 -18.64 -7.24 -23.71
N VAL A 15 -19.31 -6.60 -22.76
CA VAL A 15 -18.65 -5.68 -21.83
C VAL A 15 -17.69 -6.55 -21.03
N CYS A 16 -16.45 -6.67 -21.55
CA CYS A 16 -15.38 -7.31 -20.83
C CYS A 16 -15.13 -6.46 -19.58
N GLY A 17 -15.33 -7.04 -18.39
CA GLY A 17 -15.03 -6.36 -17.13
C GLY A 17 -13.55 -5.99 -17.10
N GLU A 18 -13.20 -4.97 -16.33
CA GLU A 18 -11.79 -4.59 -16.13
C GLU A 18 -11.00 -5.80 -15.61
N THR A 19 -9.77 -5.99 -16.10
CA THR A 19 -8.85 -7.02 -15.62
C THR A 19 -8.17 -6.56 -14.33
N LEU A 20 -7.60 -7.48 -13.56
CA LEU A 20 -6.80 -7.14 -12.38
C LEU A 20 -5.65 -6.17 -12.72
N SER A 21 -5.05 -6.32 -13.90
CA SER A 21 -3.98 -5.42 -14.37
C SER A 21 -4.48 -4.00 -14.61
N GLU A 22 -5.66 -3.83 -15.21
CA GLU A 22 -6.26 -2.50 -15.44
C GLU A 22 -6.66 -1.83 -14.13
N TYR A 23 -7.20 -2.57 -13.15
CA TYR A 23 -7.44 -2.03 -11.82
C TYR A 23 -6.16 -1.61 -11.10
N ARG A 24 -5.08 -2.38 -11.22
CA ARG A 24 -3.77 -2.07 -10.64
C ARG A 24 -3.19 -0.78 -11.25
N GLU A 25 -3.28 -0.64 -12.57
CA GLU A 25 -2.84 0.56 -13.28
C GLU A 25 -3.68 1.78 -12.88
N ASN A 26 -5.00 1.64 -12.77
CA ASN A 26 -5.88 2.71 -12.31
C ASN A 26 -5.52 3.18 -10.88
N LEU A 27 -5.27 2.27 -9.95
CA LEU A 27 -4.80 2.63 -8.60
C LEU A 27 -3.45 3.34 -8.64
N TYR A 28 -2.53 2.91 -9.51
CA TYR A 28 -1.23 3.55 -9.71
C TYR A 28 -1.39 4.97 -10.26
N ASP A 29 -2.17 5.16 -11.31
CA ASP A 29 -2.41 6.47 -11.92
C ASP A 29 -3.02 7.46 -10.93
N LEU A 30 -4.02 7.03 -10.18
CA LEU A 30 -4.63 7.84 -9.12
C LEU A 30 -3.64 8.17 -8.00
N PHE A 31 -2.70 7.26 -7.69
CA PHE A 31 -1.62 7.52 -6.73
C PHE A 31 -0.67 8.61 -7.24
N ILE A 32 -0.16 8.46 -8.45
CA ILE A 32 0.75 9.43 -9.08
C ILE A 32 0.10 10.82 -9.20
N GLN A 33 -1.19 10.86 -9.55
CA GLN A 33 -1.97 12.10 -9.64
C GLN A 33 -2.39 12.66 -8.27
N GLN A 34 -2.02 12.02 -7.15
CA GLN A 34 -2.44 12.40 -5.79
C GLN A 34 -3.97 12.39 -5.56
N LYS A 35 -4.68 11.56 -6.31
CA LYS A 35 -6.15 11.37 -6.24
C LYS A 35 -6.55 10.13 -5.43
N ILE A 36 -5.77 9.77 -4.42
CA ILE A 36 -6.00 8.58 -3.57
C ILE A 36 -7.43 8.49 -2.98
N PRO A 37 -8.12 9.60 -2.63
CA PRO A 37 -9.53 9.51 -2.19
C PRO A 37 -10.47 8.82 -3.19
N GLN A 38 -10.14 8.81 -4.49
CA GLN A 38 -10.93 8.13 -5.52
C GLN A 38 -10.77 6.60 -5.50
N TRP A 39 -9.77 6.07 -4.79
CA TRP A 39 -9.57 4.63 -4.63
C TRP A 39 -10.78 3.91 -4.03
N GLY A 40 -11.56 4.59 -3.19
CA GLY A 40 -12.76 3.99 -2.58
C GLY A 40 -13.73 3.42 -3.63
N ALA A 41 -13.95 4.15 -4.72
CA ALA A 41 -14.80 3.69 -5.82
C ALA A 41 -14.17 2.53 -6.61
N VAL A 42 -12.86 2.61 -6.90
CA VAL A 42 -12.11 1.55 -7.60
C VAL A 42 -12.13 0.26 -6.78
N LEU A 43 -11.80 0.33 -5.49
CA LEU A 43 -11.75 -0.83 -4.60
C LEU A 43 -13.13 -1.46 -4.38
N SER A 44 -14.21 -0.66 -4.38
CA SER A 44 -15.58 -1.17 -4.35
C SER A 44 -15.90 -1.98 -5.61
N LYS A 45 -15.53 -1.46 -6.79
CA LYS A 45 -15.66 -2.17 -8.07
C LYS A 45 -14.88 -3.48 -8.06
N MET A 46 -13.58 -3.44 -7.70
CA MET A 46 -12.74 -4.63 -7.60
C MET A 46 -13.33 -5.69 -6.68
N SER A 47 -13.90 -5.27 -5.54
CA SER A 47 -14.50 -6.18 -4.56
C SER A 47 -15.77 -6.86 -5.07
N ALA A 48 -16.48 -6.25 -6.01
CA ALA A 48 -17.68 -6.80 -6.66
C ALA A 48 -17.34 -7.63 -7.92
N ASP A 49 -16.16 -7.43 -8.50
CA ASP A 49 -15.74 -8.08 -9.73
C ASP A 49 -15.23 -9.51 -9.47
N LYS A 50 -15.86 -10.49 -10.13
CA LYS A 50 -15.47 -11.90 -10.01
C LYS A 50 -14.04 -12.17 -10.50
N SER A 51 -13.54 -11.39 -11.46
CA SER A 51 -12.17 -11.51 -11.97
C SER A 51 -11.12 -11.22 -10.88
N CYS A 52 -11.45 -10.36 -9.92
CA CYS A 52 -10.63 -10.04 -8.74
C CYS A 52 -10.81 -11.04 -7.57
N GLY A 53 -11.64 -12.09 -7.74
CA GLY A 53 -11.86 -13.12 -6.70
C GLY A 53 -10.70 -14.09 -6.49
N THR A 54 -9.60 -13.96 -7.22
CA THR A 54 -8.36 -14.73 -7.09
C THR A 54 -7.60 -14.37 -5.82
N LEU A 55 -6.63 -15.19 -5.41
CA LEU A 55 -5.75 -14.88 -4.26
C LEU A 55 -5.03 -13.54 -4.48
N GLU A 56 -4.48 -13.34 -5.67
CA GLU A 56 -3.77 -12.11 -6.04
C GLU A 56 -4.70 -10.89 -6.03
N GLY A 57 -5.90 -10.98 -6.61
CA GLY A 57 -6.88 -9.90 -6.60
C GLY A 57 -7.30 -9.51 -5.17
N ARG A 58 -7.45 -10.48 -4.27
CA ARG A 58 -7.76 -10.22 -2.86
C ARG A 58 -6.60 -9.54 -2.12
N HIS A 59 -5.34 -9.88 -2.44
CA HIS A 59 -4.17 -9.16 -1.94
C HIS A 59 -4.21 -7.69 -2.39
N GLU A 60 -4.46 -7.43 -3.68
CA GLU A 60 -4.53 -6.08 -4.23
C GLU A 60 -5.65 -5.25 -3.58
N ILE A 61 -6.85 -5.81 -3.46
CA ILE A 61 -7.99 -5.14 -2.82
C ILE A 61 -7.63 -4.74 -1.37
N LEU A 62 -7.11 -5.68 -0.58
CA LEU A 62 -6.80 -5.40 0.82
C LEU A 62 -5.65 -4.42 0.98
N CYS A 63 -4.62 -4.51 0.11
CA CYS A 63 -3.51 -3.57 0.07
C CYS A 63 -3.96 -2.17 -0.34
N GLY A 64 -4.87 -2.06 -1.32
CA GLY A 64 -5.47 -0.79 -1.73
C GLY A 64 -6.27 -0.13 -0.58
N TYR A 65 -7.10 -0.90 0.13
CA TYR A 65 -7.79 -0.37 1.32
C TYR A 65 -6.82 0.07 2.41
N TYR A 66 -5.74 -0.70 2.65
CA TYR A 66 -4.68 -0.29 3.58
C TYR A 66 -4.05 1.05 3.18
N GLY A 67 -3.71 1.23 1.91
CA GLY A 67 -3.16 2.48 1.38
C GLY A 67 -4.13 3.66 1.52
N LEU A 68 -5.41 3.46 1.16
CA LEU A 68 -6.46 4.48 1.30
C LEU A 68 -6.64 4.92 2.75
N VAL A 69 -6.76 3.97 3.67
CA VAL A 69 -6.91 4.27 5.10
C VAL A 69 -5.69 5.01 5.63
N GLY A 70 -4.47 4.56 5.26
CA GLY A 70 -3.23 5.22 5.63
C GLY A 70 -3.17 6.69 5.15
N HIS A 71 -3.56 6.94 3.90
CA HIS A 71 -3.68 8.29 3.36
C HIS A 71 -4.67 9.16 4.14
N LEU A 72 -5.85 8.64 4.44
CA LEU A 72 -6.88 9.38 5.16
C LEU A 72 -6.46 9.69 6.61
N VAL A 73 -5.73 8.79 7.26
CA VAL A 73 -5.11 9.02 8.58
C VAL A 73 -4.08 10.15 8.51
N ASP A 74 -3.20 10.13 7.51
CA ASP A 74 -2.22 11.21 7.28
C ASP A 74 -2.90 12.56 7.06
N LYS A 75 -3.99 12.59 6.28
CA LYS A 75 -4.78 13.80 6.02
C LYS A 75 -5.74 14.18 7.17
N LYS A 76 -5.69 13.48 8.31
CA LYS A 76 -6.54 13.71 9.49
C LYS A 76 -8.05 13.62 9.21
N LYS A 77 -8.44 12.89 8.17
CA LYS A 77 -9.83 12.61 7.77
C LYS A 77 -10.38 11.43 8.57
N LYS A 78 -10.59 11.63 9.87
CA LYS A 78 -10.86 10.57 10.84
C LYS A 78 -12.08 9.72 10.52
N ASP A 79 -13.20 10.34 10.17
CA ASP A 79 -14.47 9.62 9.97
C ASP A 79 -14.44 8.78 8.68
N GLU A 80 -13.89 9.34 7.60
CA GLU A 80 -13.66 8.60 6.36
C GLU A 80 -12.69 7.43 6.60
N ALA A 81 -11.58 7.67 7.31
CA ALA A 81 -10.62 6.64 7.66
C ALA A 81 -11.23 5.51 8.48
N GLN A 82 -12.10 5.81 9.46
CA GLN A 82 -12.79 4.81 10.27
C GLN A 82 -13.75 3.97 9.43
N THR A 83 -14.47 4.59 8.49
CA THR A 83 -15.39 3.89 7.59
C THR A 83 -14.66 2.86 6.73
N TYR A 84 -13.61 3.28 6.02
CA TYR A 84 -12.82 2.37 5.18
C TYR A 84 -12.02 1.35 6.00
N LEU A 85 -11.53 1.71 7.19
CA LEU A 85 -10.86 0.77 8.09
C LEU A 85 -11.79 -0.35 8.55
N LYS A 86 -13.06 -0.06 8.86
CA LYS A 86 -14.06 -1.07 9.20
C LYS A 86 -14.23 -2.09 8.06
N THR A 87 -14.35 -1.61 6.82
CA THR A 87 -14.43 -2.46 5.62
C THR A 87 -13.16 -3.30 5.46
N ALA A 88 -11.99 -2.67 5.53
CA ALA A 88 -10.70 -3.35 5.38
C ALA A 88 -10.48 -4.44 6.43
N LEU A 89 -10.83 -4.19 7.70
CA LEU A 89 -10.73 -5.19 8.77
C LEU A 89 -11.67 -6.37 8.54
N ALA A 90 -12.92 -6.12 8.13
CA ALA A 90 -13.87 -7.19 7.81
C ALA A 90 -13.38 -8.07 6.66
N LEU A 91 -12.86 -7.47 5.57
CA LEU A 91 -12.24 -8.19 4.46
C LEU A 91 -11.02 -9.00 4.92
N SER A 92 -10.15 -8.38 5.71
CA SER A 92 -8.94 -9.02 6.24
C SER A 92 -9.26 -10.25 7.10
N GLU A 93 -10.25 -10.14 7.98
CA GLU A 93 -10.69 -11.29 8.81
C GLU A 93 -11.25 -12.43 7.96
N ASN A 94 -12.04 -12.10 6.93
CA ASN A 94 -12.57 -13.08 5.98
C ASN A 94 -11.45 -13.76 5.19
N TYR A 95 -10.52 -13.00 4.61
CA TYR A 95 -9.42 -13.54 3.82
C TYR A 95 -8.46 -14.39 4.66
N ARG A 96 -8.19 -14.00 5.91
CA ARG A 96 -7.39 -14.83 6.84
C ARG A 96 -8.05 -16.14 7.22
N LYS A 97 -9.39 -16.20 7.29
CA LYS A 97 -10.11 -17.46 7.47
C LYS A 97 -10.02 -18.35 6.23
N MET A 98 -10.10 -17.77 5.04
CA MET A 98 -9.99 -18.50 3.77
C MET A 98 -8.56 -18.97 3.49
N TYR A 99 -7.55 -18.19 3.92
CA TYR A 99 -6.13 -18.40 3.66
C TYR A 99 -5.30 -18.28 4.94
N PRO A 100 -5.44 -19.22 5.90
CA PRO A 100 -4.89 -19.09 7.25
C PRO A 100 -3.35 -19.03 7.29
N ASN A 101 -2.67 -19.56 6.29
CA ASN A 101 -1.21 -19.58 6.17
C ASN A 101 -0.66 -18.50 5.23
N ASP A 102 -1.49 -17.60 4.71
CA ASP A 102 -1.03 -16.51 3.83
C ASP A 102 -0.36 -15.40 4.65
N ALA A 103 0.92 -15.18 4.35
CA ALA A 103 1.74 -14.20 5.05
C ALA A 103 1.32 -12.75 4.75
N ARG A 104 0.87 -12.45 3.51
CA ARG A 104 0.45 -11.10 3.12
C ARG A 104 -0.81 -10.68 3.87
N PHE A 105 -1.81 -11.57 3.97
CA PHE A 105 -3.02 -11.25 4.75
C PHE A 105 -2.74 -11.06 6.24
N LYS A 106 -1.83 -11.87 6.83
CA LYS A 106 -1.40 -11.68 8.22
C LYS A 106 -0.71 -10.32 8.41
N ALA A 107 0.22 -9.96 7.52
CA ALA A 107 0.94 -8.70 7.58
C ALA A 107 0.03 -7.49 7.36
N LEU A 108 -0.87 -7.54 6.36
CA LEU A 108 -1.85 -6.49 6.10
C LEU A 108 -2.80 -6.31 7.30
N HIS A 109 -3.27 -7.40 7.89
CA HIS A 109 -4.11 -7.32 9.09
C HIS A 109 -3.40 -6.62 10.25
N ALA A 110 -2.13 -6.99 10.53
CA ALA A 110 -1.34 -6.34 11.57
C ALA A 110 -1.21 -4.82 11.31
N ASN A 111 -0.96 -4.42 10.07
CA ASN A 111 -0.86 -3.00 9.71
C ASN A 111 -2.20 -2.26 9.81
N LEU A 112 -3.33 -2.89 9.47
CA LEU A 112 -4.67 -2.33 9.70
C LEU A 112 -4.95 -2.14 11.20
N ILE A 113 -4.49 -3.04 12.07
CA ILE A 113 -4.54 -2.84 13.53
C ILE A 113 -3.65 -1.64 13.94
N GLY A 114 -2.49 -1.45 13.30
CA GLY A 114 -1.65 -0.26 13.51
C GLY A 114 -2.39 1.03 13.16
N LEU A 115 -3.10 1.08 12.04
CA LEU A 115 -3.94 2.23 11.67
C LEU A 115 -5.12 2.44 12.64
N LYS A 116 -5.70 1.35 13.18
CA LYS A 116 -6.72 1.43 14.25
C LYS A 116 -6.16 2.06 15.52
N ILE A 117 -4.93 1.74 15.89
CA ILE A 117 -4.21 2.38 17.01
C ILE A 117 -3.95 3.86 16.70
N ALA A 118 -3.49 4.19 15.49
CA ALA A 118 -3.25 5.58 15.09
C ALA A 118 -4.52 6.45 15.18
N LEU A 119 -5.68 5.90 14.82
CA LEU A 119 -6.98 6.58 14.97
C LEU A 119 -7.50 6.66 16.41
N SER A 120 -7.03 5.78 17.31
CA SER A 120 -7.44 5.71 18.70
C SER A 120 -6.28 5.23 19.59
N PRO A 121 -5.32 6.11 19.95
CA PRO A 121 -4.09 5.74 20.66
C PRO A 121 -4.30 4.99 21.98
N MET A 122 -5.41 5.22 22.67
CA MET A 122 -5.76 4.49 23.88
C MET A 122 -5.86 2.96 23.70
N ARG A 123 -6.07 2.49 22.45
CA ARG A 123 -6.11 1.06 22.11
C ARG A 123 -4.71 0.42 22.01
N ALA A 124 -3.64 1.21 22.04
CA ALA A 124 -2.28 0.69 21.95
C ALA A 124 -1.98 -0.32 23.07
N ALA A 125 -2.40 -0.05 24.29
CA ALA A 125 -2.16 -0.92 25.44
C ALA A 125 -2.70 -2.36 25.26
N THR A 126 -3.79 -2.52 24.51
CA THR A 126 -4.44 -3.84 24.30
C THR A 126 -4.09 -4.47 22.96
N LEU A 127 -3.72 -3.69 21.95
CA LEU A 127 -3.56 -4.19 20.58
C LEU A 127 -2.11 -4.29 20.10
N ALA A 128 -1.18 -3.50 20.66
CA ALA A 128 0.17 -3.40 20.13
C ALA A 128 0.96 -4.71 20.18
N SER A 129 0.86 -5.46 21.29
CA SER A 129 1.54 -6.75 21.45
C SER A 129 1.08 -7.78 20.42
N GLY A 130 -0.25 -7.96 20.26
CA GLY A 130 -0.82 -8.88 19.28
C GLY A 130 -0.52 -8.47 17.83
N MET A 131 -0.52 -7.16 17.55
CA MET A 131 -0.12 -6.61 16.25
C MET A 131 1.32 -6.98 15.90
N LEU A 132 2.29 -6.74 16.82
CA LEU A 132 3.69 -7.07 16.61
C LEU A 132 3.91 -8.57 16.45
N SER A 133 3.26 -9.39 17.27
CA SER A 133 3.34 -10.85 17.18
C SER A 133 2.86 -11.36 15.81
N SER A 134 1.71 -10.86 15.34
CA SER A 134 1.14 -11.23 14.03
C SER A 134 2.06 -10.81 12.88
N ALA A 135 2.66 -9.62 12.97
CA ALA A 135 3.60 -9.14 11.94
C ALA A 135 4.89 -9.98 11.90
N ARG A 136 5.45 -10.34 13.06
CA ARG A 136 6.62 -11.23 13.16
C ARG A 136 6.32 -12.62 12.62
N GLU A 137 5.15 -13.17 12.90
CA GLU A 137 4.72 -14.45 12.34
C GLU A 137 4.64 -14.39 10.81
N ALA A 138 4.01 -13.35 10.27
CA ALA A 138 3.92 -13.14 8.82
C ALA A 138 5.32 -13.07 8.18
N TYR A 139 6.23 -12.33 8.79
CA TYR A 139 7.60 -12.18 8.29
C TYR A 139 8.38 -13.50 8.35
N LYS A 140 8.20 -14.31 9.40
CA LYS A 140 8.81 -15.64 9.50
C LYS A 140 8.27 -16.61 8.43
N LEU A 141 6.99 -16.51 8.08
CA LEU A 141 6.37 -17.34 7.04
C LEU A 141 6.89 -17.02 5.63
N ALA A 142 7.17 -15.75 5.34
CA ALA A 142 7.60 -15.32 4.00
C ALA A 142 8.66 -14.19 4.08
N PRO A 143 9.89 -14.47 4.56
CA PRO A 143 10.91 -13.44 4.75
C PRO A 143 11.46 -12.87 3.43
N GLY A 144 11.24 -13.57 2.30
CA GLY A 144 11.59 -13.11 0.95
C GLY A 144 10.50 -12.34 0.24
N ASP A 145 9.28 -12.27 0.78
CA ASP A 145 8.18 -11.53 0.16
C ASP A 145 8.34 -10.03 0.41
N SER A 146 8.36 -9.26 -0.70
CA SER A 146 8.57 -7.81 -0.66
C SER A 146 7.45 -7.08 0.08
N TRP A 147 6.19 -7.48 -0.10
CA TRP A 147 5.06 -6.85 0.60
C TRP A 147 5.11 -7.11 2.10
N VAL A 148 5.40 -8.35 2.48
CA VAL A 148 5.53 -8.72 3.90
C VAL A 148 6.68 -7.95 4.54
N SER A 149 7.80 -7.79 3.82
CA SER A 149 8.94 -6.99 4.29
C SER A 149 8.58 -5.51 4.47
N ILE A 150 7.83 -4.88 3.55
CA ILE A 150 7.32 -3.51 3.71
C ILE A 150 6.45 -3.40 4.97
N LEU A 151 5.48 -4.30 5.08
CA LEU A 151 4.48 -4.27 6.13
C LEU A 151 5.09 -4.54 7.53
N TYR A 152 6.07 -5.42 7.62
CA TYR A 152 6.83 -5.63 8.85
C TYR A 152 7.71 -4.41 9.18
N GLY A 153 8.40 -3.86 8.19
CA GLY A 153 9.18 -2.63 8.33
C GLY A 153 8.35 -1.45 8.84
N ASN A 154 7.10 -1.29 8.36
CA ASN A 154 6.19 -0.26 8.85
C ASN A 154 5.95 -0.39 10.37
N ILE A 155 5.69 -1.60 10.86
CA ILE A 155 5.47 -1.83 12.29
C ILE A 155 6.72 -1.52 13.09
N LEU A 156 7.88 -2.04 12.68
CA LEU A 156 9.15 -1.80 13.37
C LEU A 156 9.50 -0.31 13.42
N PHE A 157 9.30 0.41 12.33
CA PHE A 157 9.69 1.82 12.24
C PHE A 157 8.78 2.76 13.03
N TYR A 158 7.45 2.52 12.99
CA TYR A 158 6.49 3.41 13.65
C TYR A 158 6.20 3.04 15.11
N MET A 159 6.53 1.83 15.53
CA MET A 159 6.35 1.40 16.93
C MET A 159 7.46 1.99 17.81
N PRO A 160 7.14 2.52 19.01
CA PRO A 160 8.16 2.90 19.98
C PRO A 160 9.05 1.72 20.39
N GLY A 161 10.36 1.97 20.59
CA GLY A 161 11.33 0.93 20.94
C GLY A 161 10.98 0.14 22.20
N ILE A 162 10.36 0.80 23.20
CA ILE A 162 9.88 0.14 24.45
C ILE A 162 8.81 -0.94 24.20
N PHE A 163 8.15 -0.91 23.04
CA PHE A 163 7.18 -1.91 22.61
C PHE A 163 7.74 -2.87 21.55
N GLY A 164 9.03 -2.80 21.25
CA GLY A 164 9.72 -3.70 20.31
C GLY A 164 9.83 -3.14 18.89
N GLY A 165 9.70 -1.82 18.72
CA GLY A 165 10.04 -1.13 17.48
C GLY A 165 11.57 -1.06 17.30
N ASP A 166 12.02 -1.18 16.06
CA ASP A 166 13.42 -1.05 15.66
C ASP A 166 13.50 -0.34 14.30
N LYS A 167 14.00 0.88 14.30
CA LYS A 167 14.06 1.72 13.10
C LYS A 167 15.09 1.24 12.09
N GLU A 168 16.21 0.69 12.54
CA GLU A 168 17.27 0.20 11.64
C GLU A 168 16.83 -1.13 11.01
N GLU A 169 16.29 -2.08 11.78
CA GLU A 169 15.69 -3.30 11.23
C GLU A 169 14.55 -2.97 10.26
N GLY A 170 13.72 -1.96 10.59
CA GLY A 170 12.67 -1.46 9.70
C GLY A 170 13.22 -0.95 8.37
N LEU A 171 14.32 -0.18 8.40
CA LEU A 171 14.99 0.29 7.19
C LEU A 171 15.59 -0.86 6.37
N GLU A 172 16.18 -1.86 7.01
CA GLU A 172 16.68 -3.06 6.33
C GLU A 172 15.55 -3.82 5.61
N CYS A 173 14.39 -3.95 6.26
CA CYS A 173 13.19 -4.54 5.64
C CYS A 173 12.77 -3.78 4.39
N TYR A 174 12.74 -2.44 4.42
CA TYR A 174 12.42 -1.62 3.26
C TYR A 174 13.44 -1.77 2.13
N GLN A 175 14.73 -1.79 2.43
CA GLN A 175 15.78 -1.99 1.43
C GLN A 175 15.71 -3.38 0.78
N ARG A 176 15.37 -4.42 1.54
CA ARG A 176 15.13 -5.78 1.02
C ARG A 176 13.93 -5.79 0.09
N ALA A 177 12.83 -5.20 0.54
CA ALA A 177 11.61 -5.08 -0.25
C ALA A 177 11.83 -4.32 -1.55
N ARG A 178 12.57 -3.21 -1.52
CA ARG A 178 12.94 -2.45 -2.69
C ARG A 178 13.63 -3.32 -3.76
N ARG A 179 14.66 -4.07 -3.36
CA ARG A 179 15.38 -4.96 -4.30
C ARG A 179 14.49 -6.06 -4.90
N GLY A 180 13.52 -6.57 -4.13
CA GLY A 180 12.55 -7.55 -4.63
C GLY A 180 11.58 -6.93 -5.62
N MET A 181 10.94 -5.82 -5.25
CA MET A 181 9.97 -5.15 -6.12
C MET A 181 10.59 -4.56 -7.39
N GLU A 182 11.86 -4.15 -7.38
CA GLU A 182 12.55 -3.71 -8.59
C GLU A 182 12.61 -4.81 -9.65
N LYS A 183 12.74 -6.07 -9.24
CA LYS A 183 12.68 -7.23 -10.16
C LYS A 183 11.25 -7.47 -10.66
N ASP A 184 10.27 -7.39 -9.77
CA ASP A 184 8.87 -7.63 -10.09
C ASP A 184 8.31 -6.59 -11.07
N ILE A 185 8.70 -5.31 -10.93
CA ILE A 185 8.27 -4.23 -11.82
C ILE A 185 8.78 -4.40 -13.24
N LEU A 186 9.97 -4.96 -13.42
CA LEU A 186 10.51 -5.26 -14.74
C LEU A 186 9.66 -6.29 -15.52
N THR A 187 8.92 -7.15 -14.80
CA THR A 187 8.08 -8.20 -15.37
C THR A 187 6.59 -7.87 -15.38
N ASN A 188 6.09 -7.17 -14.36
CA ASN A 188 4.66 -7.02 -14.08
C ASN A 188 4.13 -5.58 -14.19
N GLY A 189 4.97 -4.61 -14.58
CA GLY A 189 4.58 -3.21 -14.73
C GLY A 189 4.57 -2.42 -13.42
N HIS A 190 3.97 -1.24 -13.47
CA HIS A 190 3.99 -0.29 -12.35
C HIS A 190 3.11 -0.75 -11.20
N HIS A 191 3.53 -0.41 -9.97
CA HIS A 191 2.75 -0.64 -8.76
C HIS A 191 2.91 0.53 -7.79
N TRP A 192 1.79 1.10 -7.32
CA TRP A 192 1.78 2.24 -6.40
C TRP A 192 2.57 1.99 -5.11
N LEU A 193 2.52 0.75 -4.59
CA LEU A 193 3.20 0.37 -3.33
C LEU A 193 4.73 0.50 -3.46
N TYR A 194 5.29 0.29 -4.66
CA TYR A 194 6.72 0.50 -4.88
C TYR A 194 7.09 1.98 -4.81
N VAL A 195 6.31 2.86 -5.45
CA VAL A 195 6.57 4.31 -5.37
C VAL A 195 6.43 4.80 -3.92
N GLN A 196 5.39 4.33 -3.23
CA GLN A 196 5.20 4.60 -1.80
C GLN A 196 6.37 4.10 -0.95
N LEU A 197 6.93 2.91 -1.25
CA LEU A 197 8.10 2.37 -0.57
C LEU A 197 9.32 3.30 -0.73
N LEU A 198 9.59 3.79 -1.94
CA LEU A 198 10.70 4.73 -2.16
C LEU A 198 10.51 6.02 -1.36
N VAL A 199 9.29 6.58 -1.33
CA VAL A 199 8.95 7.75 -0.49
C VAL A 199 9.19 7.42 0.98
N THR A 200 8.74 6.25 1.44
CA THR A 200 8.91 5.81 2.83
C THR A 200 10.39 5.72 3.21
N ILE A 201 11.25 5.17 2.36
CA ILE A 201 12.70 5.12 2.58
C ILE A 201 13.28 6.54 2.75
N GLY A 202 12.88 7.48 1.87
CA GLY A 202 13.27 8.88 1.99
C GLY A 202 12.83 9.51 3.32
N VAL A 203 11.57 9.25 3.74
CA VAL A 203 11.05 9.72 5.04
C VAL A 203 11.78 9.09 6.22
N VAL A 204 12.16 7.81 6.13
CA VAL A 204 12.96 7.14 7.17
C VAL A 204 14.32 7.81 7.32
N TYR A 205 15.03 8.08 6.23
CA TYR A 205 16.28 8.81 6.27
C TYR A 205 16.11 10.20 6.86
N GLU A 206 15.07 10.94 6.47
CA GLU A 206 14.76 12.27 7.00
C GLU A 206 14.51 12.24 8.52
N LYS A 207 13.68 11.29 9.00
CA LYS A 207 13.40 11.11 10.43
C LYS A 207 14.60 10.62 11.25
N SER A 208 15.59 10.00 10.59
CA SER A 208 16.86 9.60 11.18
C SER A 208 17.96 10.66 11.00
N GLU A 209 17.57 11.88 10.56
CA GLU A 209 18.46 13.01 10.32
C GLU A 209 19.56 12.75 9.26
N ARG A 210 19.39 11.71 8.45
CA ARG A 210 20.25 11.35 7.31
C ARG A 210 19.79 12.14 6.07
N TYR A 211 19.83 13.46 6.12
CA TYR A 211 19.23 14.35 5.12
C TYR A 211 19.81 14.18 3.72
N GLU A 212 21.11 13.98 3.58
CA GLU A 212 21.75 13.73 2.29
C GLU A 212 21.18 12.48 1.60
N GLN A 213 21.02 11.38 2.36
CA GLN A 213 20.43 10.15 1.87
C GLN A 213 18.94 10.32 1.52
N ALA A 214 18.20 11.10 2.31
CA ALA A 214 16.81 11.45 2.02
C ALA A 214 16.70 12.23 0.70
N LEU A 215 17.52 13.27 0.51
CA LEU A 215 17.54 14.08 -0.70
C LEU A 215 17.97 13.28 -1.94
N ALA A 216 18.94 12.38 -1.81
CA ALA A 216 19.34 11.48 -2.90
C ALA A 216 18.19 10.55 -3.31
N MET A 217 17.46 9.99 -2.33
CA MET A 217 16.28 9.15 -2.60
C MET A 217 15.17 9.96 -3.30
N TYR A 218 14.87 11.17 -2.83
CA TYR A 218 13.87 12.03 -3.45
C TYR A 218 14.25 12.46 -4.87
N LYS A 219 15.53 12.73 -5.15
CA LYS A 219 16.01 12.97 -6.52
C LYS A 219 15.76 11.76 -7.42
N THR A 220 16.12 10.55 -6.96
CA THR A 220 15.84 9.30 -7.69
C THR A 220 14.36 9.14 -8.02
N ILE A 221 13.46 9.49 -7.07
CA ILE A 221 12.01 9.42 -7.33
C ILE A 221 11.59 10.45 -8.37
N MET A 222 12.08 11.70 -8.29
CA MET A 222 11.74 12.76 -9.26
C MET A 222 12.24 12.44 -10.67
N GLU A 223 13.38 11.77 -10.81
CA GLU A 223 13.93 11.32 -12.08
C GLU A 223 13.13 10.17 -12.68
N LYS A 224 12.74 9.19 -11.84
CA LYS A 224 12.03 7.98 -12.28
C LYS A 224 10.53 8.20 -12.48
N TYR A 225 9.93 9.12 -11.72
CA TYR A 225 8.50 9.44 -11.71
C TYR A 225 8.29 10.96 -11.76
N PRO A 226 8.65 11.64 -12.88
CA PRO A 226 8.60 13.10 -12.99
C PRO A 226 7.19 13.68 -12.84
N GLU A 227 6.15 12.90 -13.14
CA GLU A 227 4.74 13.25 -12.98
C GLU A 227 4.26 13.19 -11.52
N TYR A 228 5.01 12.52 -10.60
CA TYR A 228 4.65 12.44 -9.19
C TYR A 228 5.07 13.71 -8.43
N GLY A 229 4.26 14.75 -8.58
CA GLY A 229 4.54 16.09 -8.03
C GLY A 229 4.67 16.15 -6.51
N PHE A 230 4.19 15.18 -5.75
CA PHE A 230 4.26 15.16 -4.28
C PHE A 230 5.70 15.26 -3.75
N VAL A 231 6.62 14.50 -4.33
CA VAL A 231 8.02 14.52 -3.87
C VAL A 231 8.68 15.85 -4.20
N LYS A 232 8.49 16.37 -5.43
CA LYS A 232 9.04 17.64 -5.89
C LYS A 232 8.53 18.84 -5.08
N ASN A 233 7.23 18.83 -4.78
CA ASN A 233 6.56 19.99 -4.19
C ASN A 233 6.48 19.95 -2.65
N THR A 234 6.72 18.76 -2.05
CA THR A 234 6.54 18.59 -0.60
C THR A 234 7.74 17.96 0.07
N SER A 235 8.12 16.72 -0.31
CA SER A 235 9.12 15.96 0.45
C SER A 235 10.53 16.52 0.29
N TYR A 236 10.96 16.80 -0.93
CA TYR A 236 12.30 17.31 -1.23
C TYR A 236 12.54 18.71 -0.60
N PRO A 237 11.65 19.71 -0.78
CA PRO A 237 11.84 21.02 -0.14
C PRO A 237 11.85 20.95 1.39
N ARG A 238 11.01 20.09 1.99
CA ARG A 238 10.98 19.89 3.44
C ARG A 238 12.30 19.35 3.97
N ALA A 239 12.85 18.29 3.35
CA ALA A 239 14.12 17.70 3.75
C ALA A 239 15.30 18.65 3.55
N LEU A 240 15.32 19.42 2.44
CA LEU A 240 16.34 20.42 2.18
C LEU A 240 16.34 21.52 3.24
N LYS A 241 15.17 22.04 3.59
CA LYS A 241 15.02 23.03 4.66
C LYS A 241 15.50 22.51 6.01
N ALA A 242 15.14 21.26 6.36
CA ALA A 242 15.56 20.63 7.62
C ALA A 242 17.09 20.43 7.68
N MET A 243 17.73 20.07 6.57
CA MET A 243 19.18 19.97 6.48
C MET A 243 19.87 21.31 6.71
N GLN A 244 19.37 22.39 6.06
CA GLN A 244 19.93 23.76 6.22
C GLN A 244 19.80 24.32 7.63
N GLN A 245 18.79 23.92 8.39
CA GLN A 245 18.59 24.38 9.77
C GLN A 245 19.53 23.70 10.78
N LYS A 246 20.25 22.65 10.38
CA LYS A 246 21.19 21.92 11.23
C LYS A 246 22.65 22.27 10.97
N GLN A 247 22.93 22.98 9.89
CA GLN A 247 24.26 23.58 9.60
C GLN A 247 24.38 24.93 10.30
#